data_b6e1e097d816d144b93cfcb6bfb05312
#
_entry.id   b6e1e097d816d144b93cfcb6bfb05312
#
_cell.length_a   1.000
_cell.length_b   1.000
_cell.length_c   1.000
_cell.angle_alpha   90.00
_cell.angle_beta   90.00
_cell.angle_gamma   90.00
#
_symmetry.space_group_name_H-M   'P 1'
#
loop_
_entity.id
_entity.type
_entity.pdbx_description
1 polymer ?
#
loop_
_entity_poly.entity_id
_entity_poly.type
_entity_poly.pdbx_seq_one_letter_code
_entity_poly.pdbx_strand_id
1 'polypeptide(L)'
;NSDELYDSVFEIGNQKVYYFDVQQTAYTLAIYGDHDAEISKVISDLQAIIEQQIMIFGQHPCHQYLFIIHHSENAFGGLEHCYSSVNHIPRNYFHNQLKYQQAISLLAHEHFHLWNVKRIKPSEFIPFDYEHENTEMLWFFEGITSYYDDLTCYRAGVFSDIAYIKVIEDLLEVVENNAGNDIQTLAESSFDTWIKYYRPNENSGNTQVSYYRKGALVAMLMDFIIQHYSNKQINLDKLMYSVFKDALNPNYSGVTKQYVIDKLEQICPYNWNTFYENCIESTRPLAINEIFKLSNYQLVISDKNTKTIGVKLKKVGEQFVISSMDKNYFKFNGQLQVDDVILKIDNQELFNNIDEILEQKAIGKILNFYIRRDGIEKEVEVMLAKSIDKRFSVSYK
;
A
#
# COMPACT_ATOMS: atom_id res chain seq x y z
N ASN A 1 29.79 12.22 4.26
CA ASN A 1 29.46 12.79 5.58
C ASN A 1 28.84 11.71 6.48
N SER A 2 28.44 12.03 7.73
CA SER A 2 27.81 11.08 8.66
C SER A 2 26.47 10.56 8.16
N ASP A 3 25.64 11.41 7.57
CA ASP A 3 24.32 11.05 7.07
C ASP A 3 24.42 10.04 5.91
N GLU A 4 25.38 10.23 5.01
CA GLU A 4 25.66 9.24 3.95
C GLU A 4 26.10 7.90 4.52
N LEU A 5 26.90 7.89 5.59
CA LEU A 5 27.32 6.66 6.24
C LEU A 5 26.14 5.92 6.90
N TYR A 6 25.26 6.65 7.59
CA TYR A 6 24.07 6.07 8.22
C TYR A 6 23.05 5.57 7.18
N ASP A 7 22.97 6.21 6.01
CA ASP A 7 22.13 5.78 4.90
C ASP A 7 22.77 4.66 4.05
N SER A 8 24.06 4.35 4.24
CA SER A 8 24.76 3.36 3.43
C SER A 8 24.52 1.93 3.90
N VAL A 9 24.29 1.02 2.96
CA VAL A 9 24.15 -0.41 3.21
C VAL A 9 25.46 -1.12 2.92
N PHE A 10 25.86 -2.02 3.81
CA PHE A 10 27.02 -2.90 3.65
C PHE A 10 26.55 -4.35 3.61
N GLU A 11 26.69 -4.97 2.45
CA GLU A 11 26.32 -6.37 2.25
C GLU A 11 27.58 -7.21 2.06
N ILE A 12 27.80 -8.21 2.94
CA ILE A 12 28.99 -9.07 2.92
C ILE A 12 28.55 -10.53 2.88
N GLY A 13 28.80 -11.22 1.79
CA GLY A 13 28.40 -12.61 1.64
C GLY A 13 28.64 -13.17 0.23
N ASN A 14 27.97 -14.28 -0.07
CA ASN A 14 28.06 -14.97 -1.37
C ASN A 14 26.84 -14.65 -2.24
N GLN A 15 26.61 -13.38 -2.52
CA GLN A 15 25.53 -12.93 -3.37
C GLN A 15 25.78 -13.30 -4.83
N LYS A 16 24.71 -13.63 -5.57
CA LYS A 16 24.74 -13.65 -7.03
C LYS A 16 24.56 -12.22 -7.52
N VAL A 17 25.52 -11.73 -8.30
CA VAL A 17 25.55 -10.32 -8.72
C VAL A 17 25.36 -10.24 -10.23
N TYR A 18 24.47 -9.33 -10.64
CA TYR A 18 24.16 -9.06 -12.04
C TYR A 18 24.27 -7.56 -12.30
N TYR A 19 24.67 -7.19 -13.53
CA TYR A 19 24.91 -5.81 -13.93
C TYR A 19 24.06 -5.45 -15.13
N PHE A 20 23.53 -4.24 -15.13
CA PHE A 20 22.84 -3.68 -16.29
C PHE A 20 22.94 -2.15 -16.25
N ASP A 21 22.64 -1.50 -17.35
CA ASP A 21 22.65 -0.05 -17.46
C ASP A 21 21.27 0.46 -17.88
N VAL A 22 20.89 1.65 -17.36
CA VAL A 22 19.76 2.43 -17.87
C VAL A 22 20.26 3.84 -18.13
N GLN A 23 20.21 4.27 -19.38
CA GLN A 23 20.80 5.54 -19.83
C GLN A 23 22.28 5.63 -19.43
N GLN A 24 22.63 6.55 -18.52
CA GLN A 24 24.03 6.79 -18.07
C GLN A 24 24.26 6.31 -16.63
N THR A 25 23.35 5.51 -16.10
CA THR A 25 23.42 4.99 -14.73
C THR A 25 23.70 3.49 -14.77
N ALA A 26 24.74 3.07 -14.04
CA ALA A 26 25.08 1.67 -13.85
C ALA A 26 24.28 1.07 -12.68
N TYR A 27 23.68 -0.09 -12.91
CA TYR A 27 22.88 -0.81 -11.91
C TYR A 27 23.55 -2.11 -11.53
N THR A 28 23.49 -2.42 -10.26
CA THR A 28 23.89 -3.72 -9.70
C THR A 28 22.66 -4.35 -9.06
N LEU A 29 22.38 -5.60 -9.39
CA LEU A 29 21.38 -6.43 -8.74
C LEU A 29 22.10 -7.55 -7.97
N ALA A 30 22.12 -7.47 -6.64
CA ALA A 30 22.73 -8.44 -5.75
C ALA A 30 21.63 -9.27 -5.08
N ILE A 31 21.69 -10.59 -5.25
CA ILE A 31 20.67 -11.51 -4.71
C ILE A 31 21.34 -12.48 -3.73
N TYR A 32 20.86 -12.46 -2.49
CA TYR A 32 21.22 -13.42 -1.46
C TYR A 32 20.15 -14.50 -1.32
N GLY A 33 20.59 -15.74 -1.28
CA GLY A 33 19.72 -16.92 -1.23
C GLY A 33 19.52 -17.57 -2.60
N ASP A 34 19.10 -18.82 -2.57
CA ASP A 34 18.80 -19.58 -3.80
C ASP A 34 17.51 -19.06 -4.43
N HIS A 35 17.52 -18.88 -5.75
CA HIS A 35 16.38 -18.43 -6.51
C HIS A 35 16.29 -19.13 -7.86
N ASP A 36 15.08 -19.19 -8.39
CA ASP A 36 14.77 -19.70 -9.72
C ASP A 36 14.22 -18.58 -10.63
N ALA A 37 14.47 -17.32 -10.26
CA ALA A 37 14.02 -16.16 -11.03
C ALA A 37 14.69 -16.15 -12.41
N GLU A 38 13.90 -15.86 -13.43
CA GLU A 38 14.42 -15.56 -14.77
C GLU A 38 15.03 -14.15 -14.77
N ILE A 39 16.32 -14.06 -14.45
CA ILE A 39 17.02 -12.80 -14.21
C ILE A 39 16.99 -11.87 -15.43
N SER A 40 17.08 -12.42 -16.64
CA SER A 40 16.96 -11.65 -17.87
C SER A 40 15.64 -10.89 -17.95
N LYS A 41 14.55 -11.55 -17.56
CA LYS A 41 13.22 -10.90 -17.49
C LYS A 41 13.17 -9.84 -16.38
N VAL A 42 13.64 -10.14 -15.19
CA VAL A 42 13.67 -9.17 -14.08
C VAL A 42 14.45 -7.91 -14.47
N ILE A 43 15.62 -8.06 -15.07
CA ILE A 43 16.44 -6.94 -15.55
C ILE A 43 15.70 -6.14 -16.63
N SER A 44 15.14 -6.81 -17.63
CA SER A 44 14.41 -6.15 -18.71
C SER A 44 13.20 -5.35 -18.19
N ASP A 45 12.45 -5.93 -17.25
CA ASP A 45 11.30 -5.26 -16.65
C ASP A 45 11.76 -4.06 -15.81
N LEU A 46 12.82 -4.21 -14.99
CA LEU A 46 13.40 -3.10 -14.23
C LEU A 46 13.89 -1.97 -15.13
N GLN A 47 14.59 -2.27 -16.23
CA GLN A 47 15.05 -1.26 -17.18
C GLN A 47 13.88 -0.43 -17.71
N ALA A 48 12.81 -1.09 -18.15
CA ALA A 48 11.62 -0.42 -18.67
C ALA A 48 10.91 0.44 -17.60
N ILE A 49 10.80 -0.04 -16.36
CA ILE A 49 10.20 0.69 -15.24
C ILE A 49 11.04 1.92 -14.87
N ILE A 50 12.35 1.73 -14.73
CA ILE A 50 13.28 2.81 -14.39
C ILE A 50 13.23 3.93 -15.43
N GLU A 51 13.14 3.60 -16.71
CA GLU A 51 12.97 4.60 -17.79
C GLU A 51 11.70 5.43 -17.58
N GLN A 52 10.56 4.80 -17.20
CA GLN A 52 9.33 5.53 -16.89
C GLN A 52 9.52 6.47 -15.71
N GLN A 53 10.21 6.03 -14.65
CA GLN A 53 10.45 6.87 -13.47
C GLN A 53 11.39 8.04 -13.80
N ILE A 54 12.44 7.81 -14.58
CA ILE A 54 13.31 8.90 -15.06
C ILE A 54 12.54 9.94 -15.89
N MET A 55 11.59 9.50 -16.74
CA MET A 55 10.77 10.42 -17.52
C MET A 55 9.90 11.33 -16.65
N ILE A 56 9.39 10.84 -15.51
CA ILE A 56 8.61 11.64 -14.56
C ILE A 56 9.45 12.80 -14.02
N PHE A 57 10.68 12.54 -13.60
CA PHE A 57 11.55 13.51 -12.94
C PHE A 57 12.49 14.27 -13.90
N GLY A 58 12.63 13.81 -15.15
CA GLY A 58 13.42 14.41 -16.19
C GLY A 58 14.93 14.17 -16.10
N GLN A 59 15.42 13.58 -15.02
CA GLN A 59 16.83 13.19 -14.85
C GLN A 59 16.99 12.15 -13.74
N HIS A 60 18.03 11.32 -13.88
CA HIS A 60 18.47 10.41 -12.82
C HIS A 60 19.37 11.14 -11.83
N PRO A 61 19.19 11.00 -10.50
CA PRO A 61 19.96 11.77 -9.53
C PRO A 61 21.31 11.17 -9.14
N CYS A 62 21.67 9.99 -9.64
CA CYS A 62 22.97 9.34 -9.38
C CYS A 62 23.48 8.57 -10.60
N HIS A 63 24.79 8.20 -10.57
CA HIS A 63 25.44 7.47 -11.66
C HIS A 63 25.50 5.96 -11.44
N GLN A 64 25.15 5.48 -10.25
CA GLN A 64 25.09 4.06 -9.91
C GLN A 64 24.02 3.82 -8.85
N TYR A 65 23.38 2.65 -8.94
CA TYR A 65 22.36 2.22 -8.01
C TYR A 65 22.46 0.71 -7.74
N LEU A 66 22.20 0.29 -6.50
CA LEU A 66 22.30 -1.09 -6.06
C LEU A 66 20.95 -1.59 -5.54
N PHE A 67 20.39 -2.59 -6.21
CA PHE A 67 19.32 -3.40 -5.65
C PHE A 67 19.89 -4.58 -4.89
N ILE A 68 19.52 -4.73 -3.62
CA ILE A 68 19.82 -5.91 -2.81
C ILE A 68 18.51 -6.67 -2.59
N ILE A 69 18.49 -7.96 -2.92
CA ILE A 69 17.34 -8.83 -2.67
C ILE A 69 17.77 -9.94 -1.73
N HIS A 70 17.07 -10.06 -0.60
CA HIS A 70 17.17 -11.18 0.31
C HIS A 70 15.95 -12.09 0.13
N HIS A 71 16.20 -13.34 -0.28
CA HIS A 71 15.17 -14.35 -0.31
C HIS A 71 14.93 -14.90 1.10
N SER A 72 13.76 -14.63 1.62
CA SER A 72 13.28 -15.16 2.91
C SER A 72 12.06 -16.02 2.71
N GLU A 73 11.66 -16.78 3.71
CA GLU A 73 10.47 -17.61 3.62
C GLU A 73 9.18 -16.78 3.67
N ASN A 74 9.12 -15.78 4.54
CA ASN A 74 7.87 -15.06 4.86
C ASN A 74 8.01 -13.52 4.89
N ALA A 75 9.23 -12.95 4.84
CA ALA A 75 9.39 -11.51 4.86
C ALA A 75 9.18 -10.90 3.46
N PHE A 76 8.39 -9.84 3.40
CA PHE A 76 8.15 -9.06 2.19
C PHE A 76 8.15 -7.57 2.55
N GLY A 77 8.96 -6.78 1.84
CA GLY A 77 9.09 -5.33 2.01
C GLY A 77 10.48 -4.86 1.60
N GLY A 78 10.66 -3.56 1.52
CA GLY A 78 11.91 -2.92 1.17
C GLY A 78 12.28 -1.80 2.11
N LEU A 79 13.48 -1.27 1.92
CA LEU A 79 13.98 -0.06 2.54
C LEU A 79 14.87 0.67 1.55
N GLU A 80 14.50 1.89 1.30
CA GLU A 80 15.15 2.79 0.36
C GLU A 80 16.37 3.49 0.97
N HIS A 81 17.37 3.72 0.14
CA HIS A 81 18.59 4.48 0.44
C HIS A 81 18.95 5.44 -0.70
N CYS A 82 19.83 6.39 -0.47
CA CYS A 82 20.22 7.39 -1.48
C CYS A 82 20.77 6.81 -2.77
N TYR A 83 21.36 5.60 -2.72
CA TYR A 83 22.01 4.94 -3.86
C TYR A 83 21.71 3.44 -3.94
N SER A 84 20.80 2.94 -3.11
CA SER A 84 20.46 1.52 -3.06
C SER A 84 19.08 1.27 -2.46
N SER A 85 18.60 0.04 -2.57
CA SER A 85 17.50 -0.47 -1.74
C SER A 85 17.79 -1.88 -1.27
N VAL A 86 17.28 -2.22 -0.08
CA VAL A 86 17.30 -3.58 0.46
C VAL A 86 15.90 -4.14 0.45
N ASN A 87 15.72 -5.30 -0.17
CA ASN A 87 14.40 -5.85 -0.42
C ASN A 87 14.32 -7.29 0.11
N HIS A 88 13.31 -7.60 0.90
CA HIS A 88 12.95 -8.95 1.29
C HIS A 88 11.83 -9.45 0.39
N ILE A 89 12.10 -10.46 -0.42
CA ILE A 89 11.13 -11.02 -1.37
C ILE A 89 11.14 -12.55 -1.21
N PRO A 90 10.02 -13.19 -0.85
CA PRO A 90 9.97 -14.63 -0.76
C PRO A 90 10.33 -15.29 -2.09
N ARG A 91 11.12 -16.36 -2.03
CA ARG A 91 11.64 -17.06 -3.21
C ARG A 91 10.56 -17.43 -4.23
N ASN A 92 9.39 -17.88 -3.76
CA ASN A 92 8.29 -18.32 -4.61
C ASN A 92 7.56 -17.18 -5.36
N TYR A 93 7.91 -15.92 -5.11
CA TYR A 93 7.30 -14.78 -5.81
C TYR A 93 7.68 -14.72 -7.28
N PHE A 94 8.81 -15.27 -7.65
CA PHE A 94 9.27 -15.27 -9.05
C PHE A 94 8.64 -16.38 -9.93
N HIS A 95 7.86 -17.30 -9.35
CA HIS A 95 7.23 -18.40 -10.08
C HIS A 95 5.77 -18.16 -10.46
N ASN A 96 5.08 -17.28 -9.76
CA ASN A 96 3.66 -17.01 -9.95
C ASN A 96 3.49 -15.60 -10.48
N GLN A 97 2.70 -15.44 -11.54
CA GLN A 97 2.53 -14.14 -12.19
C GLN A 97 2.04 -13.03 -11.23
N LEU A 98 1.05 -13.32 -10.37
CA LEU A 98 0.54 -12.33 -9.42
C LEU A 98 1.58 -11.97 -8.36
N LYS A 99 2.33 -12.96 -7.86
CA LYS A 99 3.42 -12.73 -6.91
C LYS A 99 4.59 -12.00 -7.56
N TYR A 100 4.89 -12.30 -8.82
CA TYR A 100 5.89 -11.59 -9.61
C TYR A 100 5.52 -10.10 -9.75
N GLN A 101 4.25 -9.80 -10.01
CA GLN A 101 3.78 -8.41 -10.06
C GLN A 101 4.01 -7.69 -8.73
N GLN A 102 3.75 -8.35 -7.59
CA GLN A 102 4.03 -7.78 -6.28
C GLN A 102 5.54 -7.54 -6.07
N ALA A 103 6.39 -8.50 -6.47
CA ALA A 103 7.84 -8.36 -6.34
C ALA A 103 8.40 -7.21 -7.19
N ILE A 104 7.96 -7.09 -8.45
CA ILE A 104 8.45 -6.05 -9.34
C ILE A 104 7.92 -4.66 -8.96
N SER A 105 6.68 -4.59 -8.46
CA SER A 105 6.10 -3.36 -7.91
C SER A 105 6.87 -2.89 -6.67
N LEU A 106 7.27 -3.80 -5.76
CA LEU A 106 8.12 -3.46 -4.63
C LEU A 106 9.46 -2.86 -5.08
N LEU A 107 10.14 -3.49 -6.04
CA LEU A 107 11.40 -2.95 -6.57
C LEU A 107 11.21 -1.58 -7.24
N ALA A 108 10.08 -1.37 -7.90
CA ALA A 108 9.70 -0.07 -8.47
C ALA A 108 9.44 0.98 -7.39
N HIS A 109 8.79 0.59 -6.28
CA HIS A 109 8.53 1.43 -5.11
C HIS A 109 9.82 1.95 -4.49
N GLU A 110 10.72 1.02 -4.13
CA GLU A 110 12.00 1.36 -3.51
C GLU A 110 12.90 2.19 -4.43
N HIS A 111 12.82 1.97 -5.74
CA HIS A 111 13.55 2.79 -6.70
C HIS A 111 12.94 4.19 -6.87
N PHE A 112 11.61 4.34 -6.79
CA PHE A 112 10.95 5.65 -6.87
C PHE A 112 11.35 6.55 -5.70
N HIS A 113 11.62 5.97 -4.53
CA HIS A 113 12.14 6.69 -3.36
C HIS A 113 13.48 7.36 -3.61
N LEU A 114 14.23 6.97 -4.65
CA LEU A 114 15.43 7.68 -5.07
C LEU A 114 15.18 9.19 -5.25
N TRP A 115 13.98 9.56 -5.70
CA TRP A 115 13.51 10.95 -5.78
C TRP A 115 12.61 11.31 -4.62
N ASN A 116 11.53 10.55 -4.42
CA ASN A 116 10.48 10.83 -3.44
C ASN A 116 10.76 10.09 -2.14
N VAL A 117 11.58 10.62 -1.40
CA VAL A 117 12.02 10.86 -0.04
C VAL A 117 13.53 11.08 0.08
N LYS A 118 14.34 10.52 -0.82
CA LYS A 118 15.80 10.72 -0.67
C LYS A 118 16.28 12.08 -1.19
N ARG A 119 15.54 12.75 -2.08
CA ARG A 119 15.82 14.11 -2.59
C ARG A 119 14.70 15.08 -2.24
N ILE A 120 13.47 14.71 -2.53
CA ILE A 120 12.28 15.41 -2.05
C ILE A 120 12.03 14.92 -0.62
N LYS A 121 12.05 15.83 0.36
CA LYS A 121 11.94 15.47 1.79
C LYS A 121 10.82 16.25 2.46
N PRO A 122 10.19 15.73 3.52
CA PRO A 122 9.34 16.56 4.38
C PRO A 122 10.17 17.68 5.02
N SER A 123 9.54 18.80 5.30
CA SER A 123 10.21 19.95 5.93
C SER A 123 10.81 19.61 7.30
N GLU A 124 10.17 18.71 8.04
CA GLU A 124 10.58 18.25 9.36
C GLU A 124 11.91 17.47 9.31
N PHE A 125 12.27 16.94 8.12
CA PHE A 125 13.51 16.19 7.93
C PHE A 125 14.65 17.02 7.32
N ILE A 126 14.55 18.37 7.39
CA ILE A 126 15.57 19.30 6.88
C ILE A 126 15.91 20.36 7.94
N PRO A 127 17.03 20.27 8.67
CA PRO A 127 17.95 19.14 8.72
C PRO A 127 17.31 17.90 9.38
N PHE A 128 17.80 16.70 9.05
CA PHE A 128 17.27 15.48 9.65
C PHE A 128 17.66 15.40 11.13
N ASP A 129 16.68 15.15 11.99
CA ASP A 129 16.86 14.95 13.43
C ASP A 129 16.39 13.54 13.81
N TYR A 130 17.31 12.67 14.19
CA TYR A 130 17.02 11.27 14.57
C TYR A 130 16.16 11.12 15.85
N GLU A 131 15.92 12.18 16.59
CA GLU A 131 15.04 12.18 17.76
C GLU A 131 13.60 12.63 17.43
N HIS A 132 13.39 13.24 16.25
CA HIS A 132 12.10 13.80 15.83
C HIS A 132 11.78 13.35 14.39
N GLU A 133 11.29 12.10 14.26
CA GLU A 133 11.02 11.44 12.97
C GLU A 133 9.54 11.50 12.55
N ASN A 134 8.71 12.28 13.24
CA ASN A 134 7.29 12.35 12.95
C ASN A 134 6.99 13.42 11.90
N THR A 135 6.14 13.08 10.94
CA THR A 135 5.61 14.01 9.94
C THR A 135 4.19 13.61 9.56
N GLU A 136 3.33 14.57 9.29
CA GLU A 136 1.99 14.33 8.73
C GLU A 136 2.02 14.03 7.22
N MET A 137 3.21 14.00 6.61
CA MET A 137 3.39 13.96 5.16
C MET A 137 3.72 12.57 4.61
N LEU A 138 3.76 11.47 5.40
CA LEU A 138 4.08 10.14 4.87
C LEU A 138 3.12 9.70 3.76
N TRP A 139 1.86 10.13 3.78
CA TRP A 139 0.93 9.89 2.69
C TRP A 139 1.44 10.42 1.34
N PHE A 140 2.18 11.54 1.34
CA PHE A 140 2.80 12.11 0.15
C PHE A 140 4.03 11.28 -0.28
N PHE A 141 4.87 10.89 0.68
CA PHE A 141 6.11 10.17 0.38
C PHE A 141 5.88 8.71 0.08
N GLU A 142 5.02 8.04 0.82
CA GLU A 142 4.71 6.62 0.66
C GLU A 142 3.49 6.39 -0.24
N GLY A 143 2.44 7.19 -0.03
CA GLY A 143 1.21 7.03 -0.80
C GLY A 143 1.37 7.40 -2.27
N ILE A 144 2.03 8.51 -2.61
CA ILE A 144 2.33 8.84 -4.00
C ILE A 144 3.29 7.80 -4.59
N THR A 145 4.31 7.35 -3.85
CA THR A 145 5.20 6.29 -4.31
C THR A 145 4.43 4.99 -4.59
N SER A 146 3.49 4.60 -3.70
CA SER A 146 2.62 3.43 -3.90
C SER A 146 1.60 3.60 -5.05
N TYR A 147 1.31 4.81 -5.49
CA TYR A 147 0.57 5.03 -6.73
C TYR A 147 1.45 4.84 -7.96
N TYR A 148 2.69 5.34 -7.89
CA TYR A 148 3.61 5.30 -9.01
C TYR A 148 4.30 3.95 -9.20
N ASP A 149 4.47 3.14 -8.17
CA ASP A 149 5.10 1.83 -8.30
C ASP A 149 4.32 0.94 -9.29
N ASP A 150 3.00 0.81 -9.11
CA ASP A 150 2.11 0.06 -10.00
C ASP A 150 1.88 0.79 -11.33
N LEU A 151 1.72 2.13 -11.31
CA LEU A 151 1.52 2.92 -12.53
C LEU A 151 2.74 2.87 -13.46
N THR A 152 3.96 2.91 -12.93
CA THR A 152 5.17 2.81 -13.76
C THR A 152 5.37 1.40 -14.29
N CYS A 153 5.02 0.36 -13.55
CA CYS A 153 4.95 -1.02 -14.07
C CYS A 153 3.94 -1.14 -15.23
N TYR A 154 2.79 -0.48 -15.13
CA TYR A 154 1.80 -0.45 -16.21
C TYR A 154 2.29 0.35 -17.42
N ARG A 155 2.83 1.55 -17.22
CA ARG A 155 3.37 2.39 -18.30
C ARG A 155 4.55 1.73 -19.03
N ALA A 156 5.34 0.94 -18.32
CA ALA A 156 6.43 0.14 -18.86
C ALA A 156 5.96 -1.10 -19.65
N GLY A 157 4.66 -1.41 -19.66
CA GLY A 157 4.11 -2.61 -20.30
C GLY A 157 4.38 -3.91 -19.54
N VAL A 158 4.89 -3.83 -18.31
CA VAL A 158 5.11 -4.99 -17.42
C VAL A 158 3.78 -5.49 -16.87
N PHE A 159 2.87 -4.57 -16.54
CA PHE A 159 1.48 -4.90 -16.22
C PHE A 159 0.60 -4.73 -17.46
N SER A 160 -0.26 -5.71 -17.71
CA SER A 160 -1.32 -5.57 -18.71
C SER A 160 -2.44 -4.66 -18.21
N ASP A 161 -3.30 -4.19 -19.12
CA ASP A 161 -4.52 -3.43 -18.77
C ASP A 161 -5.36 -4.14 -17.70
N ILE A 162 -5.54 -5.46 -17.84
CA ILE A 162 -6.33 -6.27 -16.90
C ILE A 162 -5.66 -6.29 -15.52
N ALA A 163 -4.34 -6.44 -15.47
CA ALA A 163 -3.60 -6.45 -14.22
C ALA A 163 -3.66 -5.10 -13.51
N TYR A 164 -3.51 -4.00 -14.25
CA TYR A 164 -3.57 -2.65 -13.68
C TYR A 164 -4.99 -2.28 -13.22
N ILE A 165 -6.01 -2.65 -13.99
CA ILE A 165 -7.41 -2.51 -13.55
C ILE A 165 -7.64 -3.26 -12.22
N LYS A 166 -7.10 -4.47 -12.10
CA LYS A 166 -7.21 -5.25 -10.85
C LYS A 166 -6.51 -4.57 -9.68
N VAL A 167 -5.35 -3.93 -9.90
CA VAL A 167 -4.67 -3.10 -8.88
C VAL A 167 -5.60 -1.98 -8.39
N ILE A 168 -6.27 -1.26 -9.30
CA ILE A 168 -7.20 -0.19 -8.95
C ILE A 168 -8.40 -0.74 -8.15
N GLU A 169 -8.99 -1.85 -8.58
CA GLU A 169 -10.11 -2.49 -7.88
C GLU A 169 -9.73 -2.92 -6.46
N ASP A 170 -8.56 -3.58 -6.29
CA ASP A 170 -8.06 -4.04 -5.01
C ASP A 170 -7.72 -2.86 -4.08
N LEU A 171 -7.17 -1.78 -4.62
CA LEU A 171 -6.91 -0.55 -3.88
C LEU A 171 -8.21 0.06 -3.34
N LEU A 172 -9.23 0.19 -4.19
CA LEU A 172 -10.55 0.67 -3.79
C LEU A 172 -11.18 -0.22 -2.72
N GLU A 173 -11.14 -1.54 -2.90
CA GLU A 173 -11.70 -2.49 -1.92
C GLU A 173 -11.01 -2.39 -0.56
N VAL A 174 -9.69 -2.33 -0.53
CA VAL A 174 -8.91 -2.26 0.72
C VAL A 174 -9.13 -0.94 1.44
N VAL A 175 -9.21 0.18 0.72
CA VAL A 175 -9.38 1.51 1.35
C VAL A 175 -10.83 1.72 1.79
N GLU A 176 -11.80 1.50 0.92
CA GLU A 176 -13.20 1.83 1.18
C GLU A 176 -13.87 0.91 2.20
N ASN A 177 -13.45 -0.37 2.27
CA ASN A 177 -13.98 -1.31 3.26
C ASN A 177 -13.23 -1.27 4.60
N ASN A 178 -12.30 -0.33 4.79
CA ASN A 178 -11.56 -0.22 6.03
C ASN A 178 -12.37 0.53 7.10
N ALA A 179 -12.72 -0.17 8.19
CA ALA A 179 -13.46 0.41 9.31
C ALA A 179 -12.70 1.54 10.04
N GLY A 180 -11.38 1.64 9.89
CA GLY A 180 -10.57 2.71 10.45
C GLY A 180 -10.82 4.08 9.82
N ASN A 181 -11.45 4.14 8.64
CA ASN A 181 -11.71 5.40 7.92
C ASN A 181 -12.54 6.41 8.73
N ASP A 182 -13.44 5.93 9.61
CA ASP A 182 -14.27 6.79 10.46
C ASP A 182 -13.52 7.32 11.70
N ILE A 183 -12.30 6.81 11.96
CA ILE A 183 -11.58 7.03 13.22
C ILE A 183 -10.29 7.83 13.00
N GLN A 184 -9.52 7.50 11.96
CA GLN A 184 -8.19 8.07 11.73
C GLN A 184 -8.13 8.79 10.40
N THR A 185 -7.62 10.01 10.42
CA THR A 185 -7.32 10.78 9.20
C THR A 185 -6.03 10.26 8.55
N LEU A 186 -5.81 10.66 7.30
CA LEU A 186 -4.59 10.29 6.58
C LEU A 186 -3.35 10.99 7.14
N ALA A 187 -3.50 12.24 7.62
CA ALA A 187 -2.44 12.99 8.31
C ALA A 187 -2.06 12.31 9.65
N GLU A 188 -3.05 11.95 10.49
CA GLU A 188 -2.80 11.22 11.73
C GLU A 188 -2.14 9.85 11.48
N SER A 189 -2.55 9.13 10.43
CA SER A 189 -1.93 7.86 10.05
C SER A 189 -0.45 8.03 9.70
N SER A 190 -0.10 9.12 9.05
CA SER A 190 1.29 9.47 8.75
C SER A 190 2.07 9.80 10.02
N PHE A 191 1.51 10.65 10.89
CA PHE A 191 2.19 11.12 12.09
C PHE A 191 2.41 10.01 13.13
N ASP A 192 1.40 9.17 13.35
CA ASP A 192 1.40 8.12 14.38
C ASP A 192 2.06 6.80 13.91
N THR A 193 2.73 6.79 12.76
CA THR A 193 3.18 5.56 12.09
C THR A 193 3.97 4.63 13.01
N TRP A 194 4.93 5.17 13.78
CA TRP A 194 5.82 4.40 14.64
C TRP A 194 5.14 3.73 15.82
N ILE A 195 4.06 4.32 16.33
CA ILE A 195 3.33 3.80 17.49
C ILE A 195 2.06 3.04 17.13
N LYS A 196 1.56 3.17 15.87
CA LYS A 196 0.35 2.51 15.41
C LYS A 196 0.61 1.57 14.23
N TYR A 197 1.01 2.07 13.06
CA TYR A 197 1.12 1.28 11.82
C TYR A 197 2.16 0.16 11.94
N TYR A 198 3.34 0.45 12.48
CA TYR A 198 4.40 -0.55 12.72
C TYR A 198 4.25 -1.32 14.02
N ARG A 199 3.22 -1.03 14.81
CA ARG A 199 2.86 -1.77 16.04
C ARG A 199 1.39 -2.15 16.06
N PRO A 200 0.93 -2.93 15.06
CA PRO A 200 -0.48 -3.30 14.97
C PRO A 200 -0.88 -4.20 16.15
N ASN A 201 -2.14 -4.04 16.57
CA ASN A 201 -2.80 -4.90 17.54
C ASN A 201 -4.10 -5.46 16.95
N GLU A 202 -4.84 -6.23 17.75
CA GLU A 202 -6.09 -6.87 17.35
C GLU A 202 -7.20 -5.88 16.93
N ASN A 203 -7.11 -4.64 17.38
CA ASN A 203 -8.09 -3.58 17.07
C ASN A 203 -7.63 -2.64 15.92
N SER A 204 -6.43 -2.79 15.42
CA SER A 204 -5.88 -1.90 14.38
C SER A 204 -6.77 -1.79 13.14
N GLY A 205 -7.40 -2.89 12.72
CA GLY A 205 -8.32 -2.87 11.58
C GLY A 205 -9.57 -2.01 11.78
N ASN A 206 -9.93 -1.70 13.03
CA ASN A 206 -11.07 -0.86 13.37
C ASN A 206 -10.73 0.63 13.55
N THR A 207 -9.46 0.96 13.69
CA THR A 207 -9.03 2.29 14.17
C THR A 207 -7.95 2.94 13.33
N GLN A 208 -7.34 2.21 12.39
CA GLN A 208 -6.20 2.72 11.63
C GLN A 208 -6.47 2.65 10.13
N VAL A 209 -5.93 3.61 9.40
CA VAL A 209 -5.83 3.59 7.94
C VAL A 209 -4.36 3.45 7.52
N SER A 210 -4.12 2.92 6.32
CA SER A 210 -2.79 2.86 5.74
C SER A 210 -2.51 4.12 4.93
N TYR A 211 -1.49 4.89 5.31
CA TYR A 211 -1.05 6.04 4.51
C TYR A 211 -0.44 5.61 3.18
N TYR A 212 0.04 4.37 3.04
CA TYR A 212 0.40 3.78 1.75
C TYR A 212 -0.83 3.64 0.84
N ARG A 213 -1.83 2.85 1.27
CA ARG A 213 -2.99 2.51 0.43
C ARG A 213 -3.96 3.67 0.24
N LYS A 214 -4.35 4.34 1.33
CA LYS A 214 -5.24 5.50 1.24
C LYS A 214 -4.52 6.67 0.56
N GLY A 215 -3.23 6.85 0.81
CA GLY A 215 -2.40 7.83 0.11
C GLY A 215 -2.29 7.57 -1.38
N ALA A 216 -2.11 6.31 -1.81
CA ALA A 216 -2.11 5.93 -3.23
C ALA A 216 -3.46 6.23 -3.90
N LEU A 217 -4.58 5.93 -3.22
CA LEU A 217 -5.90 6.29 -3.73
C LEU A 217 -6.07 7.80 -3.86
N VAL A 218 -5.66 8.58 -2.87
CA VAL A 218 -5.70 10.05 -2.93
C VAL A 218 -4.82 10.58 -4.07
N ALA A 219 -3.62 10.04 -4.27
CA ALA A 219 -2.75 10.40 -5.39
C ALA A 219 -3.41 10.12 -6.76
N MET A 220 -4.06 8.95 -6.91
CA MET A 220 -4.83 8.62 -8.11
C MET A 220 -5.98 9.60 -8.34
N LEU A 221 -6.72 9.99 -7.30
CA LEU A 221 -7.79 10.98 -7.41
C LEU A 221 -7.24 12.37 -7.81
N MET A 222 -6.08 12.77 -7.25
CA MET A 222 -5.39 14.00 -7.68
C MET A 222 -5.02 13.96 -9.15
N ASP A 223 -4.48 12.84 -9.62
CA ASP A 223 -4.11 12.65 -11.01
C ASP A 223 -5.31 12.77 -11.95
N PHE A 224 -6.46 12.17 -11.61
CA PHE A 224 -7.69 12.29 -12.40
C PHE A 224 -8.21 13.74 -12.47
N ILE A 225 -8.15 14.47 -11.36
CA ILE A 225 -8.53 15.88 -11.31
C ILE A 225 -7.61 16.71 -12.22
N ILE A 226 -6.30 16.54 -12.09
CA ILE A 226 -5.31 17.28 -12.88
C ILE A 226 -5.52 17.00 -14.38
N GLN A 227 -5.66 15.74 -14.77
CA GLN A 227 -5.92 15.36 -16.16
C GLN A 227 -7.21 15.99 -16.70
N HIS A 228 -8.29 15.99 -15.92
CA HIS A 228 -9.56 16.55 -16.34
C HIS A 228 -9.46 18.07 -16.58
N TYR A 229 -8.97 18.82 -15.61
CA TYR A 229 -8.91 20.29 -15.70
C TYR A 229 -7.83 20.81 -16.63
N SER A 230 -6.86 19.97 -17.01
CA SER A 230 -5.86 20.29 -18.03
C SER A 230 -6.24 19.79 -19.44
N ASN A 231 -7.44 19.27 -19.65
CA ASN A 231 -7.82 18.60 -20.90
C ASN A 231 -6.84 17.49 -21.31
N LYS A 232 -6.35 16.72 -20.34
CA LYS A 232 -5.38 15.62 -20.48
C LYS A 232 -4.01 16.03 -21.00
N GLN A 233 -3.64 17.30 -20.90
CA GLN A 233 -2.33 17.78 -21.34
C GLN A 233 -1.25 17.54 -20.29
N ILE A 234 -1.63 17.48 -19.03
CA ILE A 234 -0.75 17.19 -17.90
C ILE A 234 -1.42 16.22 -16.93
N ASN A 235 -0.61 15.60 -16.10
CA ASN A 235 -0.99 14.64 -15.08
C ASN A 235 -0.18 14.90 -13.80
N LEU A 236 -0.25 14.02 -12.81
CA LEU A 236 0.46 14.15 -11.54
C LEU A 236 2.00 14.18 -11.69
N ASP A 237 2.55 13.67 -12.81
CA ASP A 237 3.99 13.76 -13.11
C ASP A 237 4.47 15.21 -13.08
N LYS A 238 3.61 16.17 -13.47
CA LYS A 238 3.95 17.60 -13.45
C LYS A 238 4.21 18.11 -12.04
N LEU A 239 3.45 17.63 -11.06
CA LEU A 239 3.70 17.95 -9.64
C LEU A 239 5.06 17.39 -9.23
N MET A 240 5.28 16.07 -9.44
CA MET A 240 6.50 15.39 -9.02
C MET A 240 7.75 15.99 -9.66
N TYR A 241 7.69 16.29 -10.96
CA TYR A 241 8.76 17.00 -11.65
C TYR A 241 9.06 18.37 -11.02
N SER A 242 8.02 19.17 -10.74
CA SER A 242 8.22 20.53 -10.22
C SER A 242 8.80 20.52 -8.81
N VAL A 243 8.31 19.61 -7.96
CA VAL A 243 8.82 19.42 -6.58
C VAL A 243 10.27 18.94 -6.60
N PHE A 244 10.61 18.01 -7.49
CA PHE A 244 11.99 17.55 -7.63
C PHE A 244 12.92 18.67 -8.12
N LYS A 245 12.47 19.52 -9.06
CA LYS A 245 13.26 20.67 -9.51
C LYS A 245 13.54 21.66 -8.36
N ASP A 246 12.57 21.88 -7.48
CA ASP A 246 12.79 22.71 -6.30
C ASP A 246 13.77 22.05 -5.32
N ALA A 247 13.68 20.71 -5.15
CA ALA A 247 14.56 19.96 -4.27
C ALA A 247 16.04 19.97 -4.70
N LEU A 248 16.34 20.34 -5.94
CA LEU A 248 17.70 20.59 -6.41
C LEU A 248 18.27 21.95 -5.99
N ASN A 249 17.41 22.83 -5.46
CA ASN A 249 17.84 24.15 -4.99
C ASN A 249 18.49 24.03 -3.61
N PRO A 250 19.69 24.62 -3.37
CA PRO A 250 20.32 24.61 -2.04
C PRO A 250 19.48 25.23 -0.92
N ASN A 251 18.51 26.09 -1.25
CA ASN A 251 17.61 26.73 -0.29
C ASN A 251 16.27 25.97 -0.14
N TYR A 252 16.17 24.75 -0.63
CA TYR A 252 14.97 23.91 -0.47
C TYR A 252 14.71 23.61 1.00
N SER A 253 13.50 23.90 1.45
CA SER A 253 13.09 23.76 2.85
C SER A 253 12.16 22.57 3.12
N GLY A 254 11.95 21.74 2.10
CA GLY A 254 11.12 20.55 2.23
C GLY A 254 9.64 20.76 1.87
N VAL A 255 8.91 19.66 1.86
CA VAL A 255 7.49 19.60 1.55
C VAL A 255 6.67 19.83 2.81
N THR A 256 5.75 20.79 2.75
CA THR A 256 4.71 21.05 3.75
C THR A 256 3.34 20.93 3.10
N LYS A 257 2.27 20.90 3.89
CA LYS A 257 0.88 21.02 3.40
C LYS A 257 0.72 22.20 2.43
N GLN A 258 1.12 23.40 2.89
CA GLN A 258 0.93 24.63 2.09
C GLN A 258 1.72 24.56 0.80
N TYR A 259 2.94 24.04 0.85
CA TYR A 259 3.78 23.86 -0.34
C TYR A 259 3.08 22.97 -1.39
N VAL A 260 2.49 21.85 -0.98
CA VAL A 260 1.75 20.94 -1.91
C VAL A 260 0.55 21.66 -2.53
N ILE A 261 -0.23 22.39 -1.71
CA ILE A 261 -1.40 23.14 -2.19
C ILE A 261 -0.97 24.21 -3.20
N ASP A 262 0.04 25.02 -2.88
CA ASP A 262 0.54 26.08 -3.76
C ASP A 262 1.03 25.53 -5.11
N LYS A 263 1.69 24.37 -5.10
CA LYS A 263 2.14 23.69 -6.32
C LYS A 263 0.98 23.20 -7.16
N LEU A 264 -0.02 22.59 -6.52
CA LEU A 264 -1.22 22.09 -7.21
C LEU A 264 -2.05 23.23 -7.82
N GLU A 265 -2.20 24.35 -7.12
CA GLU A 265 -2.89 25.55 -7.63
C GLU A 265 -2.19 26.14 -8.87
N GLN A 266 -0.85 26.04 -8.95
CA GLN A 266 -0.07 26.43 -10.14
C GLN A 266 -0.29 25.48 -11.33
N ILE A 267 -0.65 24.22 -11.07
CA ILE A 267 -0.81 23.18 -12.09
C ILE A 267 -2.21 23.23 -12.72
N CYS A 268 -3.26 23.31 -11.91
CA CYS A 268 -4.61 23.36 -12.44
C CYS A 268 -5.58 24.10 -11.47
N PRO A 269 -6.62 24.77 -12.03
CA PRO A 269 -7.60 25.53 -11.25
C PRO A 269 -8.62 24.59 -10.60
N TYR A 270 -8.31 24.14 -9.40
CA TYR A 270 -9.21 23.32 -8.57
C TYR A 270 -9.14 23.79 -7.12
N ASN A 271 -10.14 23.51 -6.30
CA ASN A 271 -10.12 23.89 -4.88
C ASN A 271 -9.28 22.88 -4.07
N TRP A 272 -7.96 23.03 -4.15
CA TRP A 272 -7.02 22.11 -3.52
C TRP A 272 -7.01 22.21 -1.99
N ASN A 273 -7.34 23.36 -1.41
CA ASN A 273 -7.52 23.50 0.04
C ASN A 273 -8.65 22.58 0.54
N THR A 274 -9.84 22.69 -0.07
CA THR A 274 -10.97 21.82 0.30
C THR A 274 -10.69 20.34 0.02
N PHE A 275 -9.98 20.03 -1.06
CA PHE A 275 -9.55 18.64 -1.34
C PHE A 275 -8.66 18.12 -0.22
N TYR A 276 -7.66 18.88 0.17
CA TYR A 276 -6.70 18.52 1.23
C TYR A 276 -7.42 18.31 2.58
N GLU A 277 -8.25 19.27 2.99
CA GLU A 277 -9.06 19.16 4.21
C GLU A 277 -9.94 17.91 4.22
N ASN A 278 -10.61 17.61 3.11
CA ASN A 278 -11.52 16.47 3.04
C ASN A 278 -10.83 15.12 2.94
N CYS A 279 -9.73 15.01 2.19
CA CYS A 279 -9.11 13.72 1.89
C CYS A 279 -7.99 13.35 2.88
N ILE A 280 -7.31 14.36 3.47
CA ILE A 280 -6.10 14.14 4.27
C ILE A 280 -6.33 14.46 5.75
N GLU A 281 -7.02 15.56 6.07
CA GLU A 281 -7.19 16.03 7.44
C GLU A 281 -8.55 15.66 8.07
N SER A 282 -9.42 14.97 7.34
CA SER A 282 -10.71 14.55 7.89
C SER A 282 -10.96 13.06 7.67
N THR A 283 -11.92 12.53 8.43
CA THR A 283 -12.45 11.16 8.27
C THR A 283 -13.64 11.10 7.32
N ARG A 284 -13.88 12.14 6.54
CA ARG A 284 -14.96 12.16 5.55
C ARG A 284 -14.73 11.12 4.46
N PRO A 285 -15.79 10.48 3.95
CA PRO A 285 -15.69 9.60 2.79
C PRO A 285 -15.06 10.32 1.60
N LEU A 286 -14.19 9.62 0.88
CA LEU A 286 -13.58 10.14 -0.34
C LEU A 286 -14.65 10.29 -1.44
N ALA A 287 -14.59 11.38 -2.22
CA ALA A 287 -15.50 11.65 -3.34
C ALA A 287 -15.18 10.80 -4.58
N ILE A 288 -15.07 9.47 -4.40
CA ILE A 288 -14.57 8.54 -5.42
C ILE A 288 -15.48 8.55 -6.65
N ASN A 289 -16.80 8.41 -6.46
CA ASN A 289 -17.75 8.36 -7.57
C ASN A 289 -17.71 9.62 -8.44
N GLU A 290 -17.61 10.80 -7.80
CA GLU A 290 -17.57 12.09 -8.46
C GLU A 290 -16.28 12.25 -9.26
N ILE A 291 -15.14 11.87 -8.68
CA ILE A 291 -13.83 12.04 -9.32
C ILE A 291 -13.61 11.00 -10.42
N PHE A 292 -14.08 9.75 -10.25
CA PHE A 292 -14.03 8.74 -11.31
C PHE A 292 -14.79 9.14 -12.58
N LYS A 293 -15.85 9.95 -12.44
CA LYS A 293 -16.55 10.53 -13.61
C LYS A 293 -15.65 11.43 -14.46
N LEU A 294 -14.65 12.06 -13.83
CA LEU A 294 -13.68 12.92 -14.51
C LEU A 294 -12.60 12.11 -15.25
N SER A 295 -12.38 10.86 -14.88
CA SER A 295 -11.35 9.99 -15.45
C SER A 295 -11.79 9.27 -16.73
N ASN A 296 -10.88 8.50 -17.30
CA ASN A 296 -11.16 7.57 -18.42
C ASN A 296 -11.77 6.24 -17.97
N TYR A 297 -12.01 6.08 -16.67
CA TYR A 297 -12.54 4.85 -16.09
C TYR A 297 -14.02 4.98 -15.76
N GLN A 298 -14.74 3.89 -15.99
CA GLN A 298 -16.09 3.68 -15.46
C GLN A 298 -15.94 2.89 -14.16
N LEU A 299 -16.62 3.35 -13.09
CA LEU A 299 -16.66 2.68 -11.80
C LEU A 299 -18.07 2.18 -11.52
N VAL A 300 -18.18 0.91 -11.13
CA VAL A 300 -19.43 0.30 -10.64
C VAL A 300 -19.18 -0.21 -9.22
N ILE A 301 -20.00 0.26 -8.27
CA ILE A 301 -19.96 -0.15 -6.86
C ILE A 301 -21.18 -1.03 -6.57
N SER A 302 -20.96 -2.19 -5.98
CA SER A 302 -22.01 -3.12 -5.59
C SER A 302 -21.71 -3.73 -4.22
N ASP A 303 -22.73 -4.32 -3.57
CA ASP A 303 -22.50 -5.09 -2.34
C ASP A 303 -21.72 -6.38 -2.66
N LYS A 304 -20.78 -6.77 -1.82
CA LYS A 304 -20.10 -8.07 -1.93
C LYS A 304 -21.06 -9.25 -1.76
N ASN A 305 -22.14 -9.05 -1.00
CA ASN A 305 -23.16 -10.06 -0.69
C ASN A 305 -22.60 -11.33 -0.04
N THR A 306 -21.43 -11.25 0.57
CA THR A 306 -20.82 -12.34 1.34
C THR A 306 -21.43 -12.43 2.74
N LYS A 307 -21.27 -13.58 3.37
CA LYS A 307 -21.70 -13.83 4.74
C LYS A 307 -20.53 -13.66 5.69
N THR A 308 -20.79 -13.16 6.87
CA THR A 308 -19.73 -12.91 7.86
C THR A 308 -20.26 -13.02 9.28
N ILE A 309 -19.39 -13.34 10.19
CA ILE A 309 -19.57 -13.20 11.64
C ILE A 309 -18.69 -12.06 12.21
N GLY A 310 -18.01 -11.32 11.34
CA GLY A 310 -17.19 -10.16 11.70
C GLY A 310 -15.96 -10.48 12.53
N VAL A 311 -15.33 -11.64 12.31
CA VAL A 311 -14.06 -12.02 12.93
C VAL A 311 -13.04 -12.43 11.87
N LYS A 312 -11.76 -12.18 12.16
CA LYS A 312 -10.64 -12.74 11.40
C LYS A 312 -10.00 -13.85 12.20
N LEU A 313 -9.65 -14.94 11.52
CA LEU A 313 -9.01 -16.10 12.13
C LEU A 313 -7.54 -16.19 11.72
N LYS A 314 -6.70 -16.63 12.64
CA LYS A 314 -5.33 -17.09 12.38
C LYS A 314 -5.23 -18.58 12.73
N LYS A 315 -4.46 -19.33 11.94
CA LYS A 315 -4.15 -20.74 12.26
C LYS A 315 -2.91 -20.78 13.17
N VAL A 316 -3.04 -21.40 14.32
CA VAL A 316 -1.95 -21.62 15.29
C VAL A 316 -1.83 -23.12 15.51
N GLY A 317 -0.83 -23.75 14.91
CA GLY A 317 -0.80 -25.20 14.77
C GLY A 317 -2.02 -25.70 13.97
N GLU A 318 -2.80 -26.59 14.52
CA GLU A 318 -4.05 -27.10 13.91
C GLU A 318 -5.30 -26.32 14.37
N GLN A 319 -5.15 -25.27 15.16
CA GLN A 319 -6.27 -24.54 15.76
C GLN A 319 -6.55 -23.22 15.05
N PHE A 320 -7.82 -22.85 14.97
CA PHE A 320 -8.26 -21.53 14.49
C PHE A 320 -8.56 -20.62 15.68
N VAL A 321 -7.83 -19.53 15.74
CA VAL A 321 -7.89 -18.54 16.82
C VAL A 321 -8.40 -17.22 16.28
N ILE A 322 -9.32 -16.56 16.98
CA ILE A 322 -9.79 -15.23 16.60
C ILE A 322 -8.64 -14.25 16.79
N SER A 323 -8.19 -13.65 15.69
CA SER A 323 -7.08 -12.67 15.69
C SER A 323 -7.55 -11.23 15.75
N SER A 324 -8.75 -10.94 15.26
CA SER A 324 -9.37 -9.62 15.34
C SER A 324 -10.88 -9.69 15.12
N MET A 325 -11.58 -8.66 15.57
CA MET A 325 -13.03 -8.52 15.42
C MET A 325 -13.35 -7.19 14.73
N ASP A 326 -14.27 -7.21 13.77
CA ASP A 326 -14.71 -6.00 13.07
C ASP A 326 -15.83 -5.32 13.86
N LYS A 327 -15.64 -4.04 14.22
CA LYS A 327 -16.58 -3.21 14.97
C LYS A 327 -17.97 -3.14 14.35
N ASN A 328 -18.07 -3.22 13.02
CA ASN A 328 -19.34 -3.14 12.29
C ASN A 328 -20.27 -4.32 12.58
N TYR A 329 -19.72 -5.42 13.11
CA TYR A 329 -20.45 -6.65 13.37
C TYR A 329 -20.56 -7.01 14.86
N PHE A 330 -20.11 -6.17 15.79
CA PHE A 330 -20.14 -6.47 17.23
C PHE A 330 -21.52 -6.91 17.77
N LYS A 331 -22.61 -6.38 17.21
CA LYS A 331 -23.96 -6.79 17.58
C LYS A 331 -24.35 -8.19 17.10
N PHE A 332 -23.58 -8.79 16.20
CA PHE A 332 -23.85 -10.11 15.63
C PHE A 332 -22.90 -11.18 16.19
N ASN A 333 -21.72 -10.80 16.71
CA ASN A 333 -20.65 -11.71 17.12
C ASN A 333 -20.97 -12.47 18.40
N GLY A 334 -22.12 -12.17 19.03
CA GLY A 334 -22.47 -12.78 20.31
C GLY A 334 -21.48 -12.42 21.41
N GLN A 335 -20.94 -13.47 22.06
CA GLN A 335 -19.94 -13.31 23.12
C GLN A 335 -18.54 -13.76 22.69
N LEU A 336 -18.25 -13.81 21.38
CA LEU A 336 -16.91 -14.09 20.90
C LEU A 336 -15.92 -13.00 21.33
N GLN A 337 -14.67 -13.38 21.53
CA GLN A 337 -13.58 -12.48 21.89
C GLN A 337 -12.33 -12.83 21.09
N VAL A 338 -11.42 -11.88 20.99
CA VAL A 338 -10.07 -12.16 20.51
C VAL A 338 -9.43 -13.23 21.38
N ASP A 339 -8.60 -14.06 20.77
CA ASP A 339 -7.95 -15.25 21.33
C ASP A 339 -8.87 -16.44 21.68
N ASP A 340 -10.19 -16.37 21.41
CA ASP A 340 -11.01 -17.56 21.41
C ASP A 340 -10.51 -18.57 20.38
N VAL A 341 -10.35 -19.82 20.80
CA VAL A 341 -10.08 -20.95 19.90
C VAL A 341 -11.41 -21.54 19.46
N ILE A 342 -11.68 -21.52 18.16
CA ILE A 342 -12.90 -22.12 17.61
C ILE A 342 -12.68 -23.64 17.46
N LEU A 343 -13.49 -24.44 18.15
CA LEU A 343 -13.43 -25.90 18.12
C LEU A 343 -14.44 -26.48 17.13
N LYS A 344 -15.69 -25.97 17.17
CA LYS A 344 -16.80 -26.45 16.30
C LYS A 344 -17.78 -25.32 16.02
N ILE A 345 -18.53 -25.46 14.91
CA ILE A 345 -19.66 -24.61 14.55
C ILE A 345 -20.84 -25.53 14.20
N ASP A 346 -22.00 -25.41 14.89
CA ASP A 346 -23.16 -26.32 14.71
C ASP A 346 -22.75 -27.80 14.72
N ASN A 347 -21.89 -28.22 15.64
CA ASN A 347 -21.33 -29.60 15.75
C ASN A 347 -20.37 -30.01 14.59
N GLN A 348 -20.04 -29.14 13.66
CA GLN A 348 -19.04 -29.37 12.61
C GLN A 348 -17.67 -28.92 13.07
N GLU A 349 -16.66 -29.75 12.92
CA GLU A 349 -15.27 -29.40 13.18
C GLU A 349 -14.76 -28.45 12.06
N LEU A 350 -13.91 -27.50 12.43
CA LEU A 350 -13.30 -26.57 11.51
C LEU A 350 -11.97 -27.13 11.00
N PHE A 351 -11.93 -27.58 9.74
CA PHE A 351 -10.73 -28.19 9.16
C PHE A 351 -9.88 -27.25 8.32
N ASN A 352 -10.48 -26.44 7.44
CA ASN A 352 -9.75 -25.61 6.49
C ASN A 352 -10.15 -24.12 6.52
N ASN A 353 -11.44 -23.85 6.39
CA ASN A 353 -11.95 -22.49 6.26
C ASN A 353 -13.33 -22.38 6.89
N ILE A 354 -13.54 -21.33 7.67
CA ILE A 354 -14.83 -21.02 8.26
C ILE A 354 -15.88 -20.66 7.18
N ASP A 355 -15.47 -20.02 6.11
CA ASP A 355 -16.36 -19.52 5.07
C ASP A 355 -17.14 -20.67 4.39
N GLU A 356 -16.56 -21.85 4.25
CA GLU A 356 -17.24 -23.03 3.71
C GLU A 356 -18.46 -23.44 4.55
N ILE A 357 -18.36 -23.30 5.87
CA ILE A 357 -19.47 -23.58 6.79
C ILE A 357 -20.50 -22.47 6.72
N LEU A 358 -20.06 -21.21 6.73
CA LEU A 358 -20.95 -20.05 6.71
C LEU A 358 -21.76 -19.94 5.42
N GLU A 359 -21.15 -20.27 4.26
CA GLU A 359 -21.83 -20.22 2.96
C GLU A 359 -23.04 -21.15 2.87
N GLN A 360 -23.06 -22.24 3.59
CA GLN A 360 -24.17 -23.21 3.62
C GLN A 360 -25.36 -22.75 4.49
N LYS A 361 -25.20 -21.67 5.25
CA LYS A 361 -26.19 -21.21 6.23
C LYS A 361 -26.94 -19.96 5.71
N ALA A 362 -28.15 -19.73 6.19
CA ALA A 362 -28.92 -18.53 5.86
C ALA A 362 -28.47 -17.33 6.69
N ILE A 363 -28.45 -16.14 6.07
CA ILE A 363 -28.23 -14.87 6.80
C ILE A 363 -29.32 -14.69 7.88
N GLY A 364 -28.93 -14.21 9.04
CA GLY A 364 -29.79 -14.06 10.22
C GLY A 364 -29.93 -15.32 11.04
N LYS A 365 -29.37 -16.47 10.60
CA LYS A 365 -29.34 -17.69 11.40
C LYS A 365 -28.40 -17.51 12.59
N ILE A 366 -28.84 -17.99 13.76
CA ILE A 366 -28.00 -18.16 14.94
C ILE A 366 -27.23 -19.47 14.78
N LEU A 367 -25.92 -19.42 14.94
CA LEU A 367 -24.99 -20.53 14.89
C LEU A 367 -24.42 -20.77 16.29
N ASN A 368 -24.30 -22.03 16.69
CA ASN A 368 -23.69 -22.41 17.96
C ASN A 368 -22.20 -22.63 17.76
N PHE A 369 -21.37 -21.75 18.33
CA PHE A 369 -19.93 -21.84 18.36
C PHE A 369 -19.49 -22.54 19.64
N TYR A 370 -18.79 -23.66 19.52
CA TYR A 370 -18.10 -24.31 20.62
C TYR A 370 -16.66 -23.78 20.62
N ILE A 371 -16.32 -23.06 21.66
CA ILE A 371 -15.02 -22.35 21.76
C ILE A 371 -14.29 -22.77 23.01
N ARG A 372 -12.96 -22.53 23.01
CA ARG A 372 -12.14 -22.58 24.20
C ARG A 372 -11.57 -21.19 24.48
N ARG A 373 -11.84 -20.68 25.70
CA ARG A 373 -11.36 -19.40 26.23
C ARG A 373 -10.70 -19.66 27.56
N ASP A 374 -9.44 -19.25 27.74
CA ASP A 374 -8.68 -19.42 29.00
C ASP A 374 -8.68 -20.87 29.51
N GLY A 375 -8.61 -21.84 28.58
CA GLY A 375 -8.65 -23.26 28.91
C GLY A 375 -10.05 -23.83 29.18
N ILE A 376 -11.11 -23.00 29.22
CA ILE A 376 -12.48 -23.43 29.49
C ILE A 376 -13.25 -23.53 28.16
N GLU A 377 -13.87 -24.68 27.94
CA GLU A 377 -14.74 -24.90 26.77
C GLU A 377 -16.17 -24.45 27.09
N LYS A 378 -16.78 -23.76 26.14
CA LYS A 378 -18.16 -23.27 26.26
C LYS A 378 -18.81 -23.06 24.91
N GLU A 379 -20.13 -23.01 24.90
CA GLU A 379 -20.92 -22.62 23.73
C GLU A 379 -21.24 -21.11 23.78
N VAL A 380 -21.22 -20.49 22.61
CA VAL A 380 -21.66 -19.12 22.39
C VAL A 380 -22.51 -19.04 21.13
N GLU A 381 -23.56 -18.26 21.18
CA GLU A 381 -24.43 -18.03 20.02
C GLU A 381 -23.93 -16.84 19.20
N VAL A 382 -23.83 -17.01 17.88
CA VAL A 382 -23.36 -16.00 16.93
C VAL A 382 -24.36 -15.88 15.79
N MET A 383 -24.79 -14.67 15.49
CA MET A 383 -25.70 -14.45 14.36
C MET A 383 -24.90 -14.26 13.06
N LEU A 384 -25.24 -15.02 12.04
CA LEU A 384 -24.65 -14.86 10.72
C LEU A 384 -25.18 -13.58 10.04
N ALA A 385 -24.30 -12.64 9.81
CA ALA A 385 -24.63 -11.35 9.19
C ALA A 385 -24.34 -11.37 7.66
N LYS A 386 -25.00 -10.46 6.94
CA LYS A 386 -24.58 -10.06 5.60
C LYS A 386 -23.40 -9.09 5.73
N SER A 387 -22.36 -9.26 4.92
CA SER A 387 -21.27 -8.30 4.84
C SER A 387 -21.78 -6.95 4.31
N ILE A 388 -21.29 -5.88 4.89
CA ILE A 388 -21.50 -4.50 4.41
C ILE A 388 -20.47 -4.10 3.36
N ASP A 389 -19.45 -4.92 3.14
CA ASP A 389 -18.35 -4.65 2.22
C ASP A 389 -18.87 -4.40 0.80
N LYS A 390 -18.21 -3.48 0.14
CA LYS A 390 -18.45 -3.17 -1.26
C LYS A 390 -17.45 -3.88 -2.16
N ARG A 391 -17.91 -4.21 -3.35
CA ARG A 391 -17.10 -4.62 -4.48
C ARG A 391 -17.01 -3.47 -5.45
N PHE A 392 -15.83 -3.24 -5.96
CA PHE A 392 -15.54 -2.22 -6.95
C PHE A 392 -15.17 -2.90 -8.26
N SER A 393 -15.81 -2.50 -9.34
CA SER A 393 -15.47 -2.98 -10.69
C SER A 393 -15.15 -1.79 -11.56
N VAL A 394 -13.97 -1.84 -12.18
CA VAL A 394 -13.42 -0.76 -12.99
C VAL A 394 -13.26 -1.24 -14.44
N SER A 395 -13.59 -0.38 -15.38
CA SER A 395 -13.36 -0.61 -16.82
C SER A 395 -12.99 0.70 -17.51
N TYR A 396 -12.36 0.62 -18.67
CA TYR A 396 -12.18 1.80 -19.52
C TYR A 396 -13.52 2.27 -20.09
N LYS A 397 -13.68 3.60 -20.26
CA LYS A 397 -14.83 4.23 -20.93
C LYS A 397 -14.75 4.06 -22.45
#